data_2b77500856984b8fe1f104eb2219e088
#
_entry.id   2b77500856984b8fe1f104eb2219e088
#
_cell.length_a   1.000
_cell.length_b   1.000
_cell.length_c   1.000
_cell.angle_alpha   90.00
_cell.angle_beta   90.00
_cell.angle_gamma   90.00
#
_symmetry.space_group_name_H-M   'P 1'
#
loop_
_entity.id
_entity.type
_entity.pdbx_description
1 polymer ?
#
loop_
_entity_poly.entity_id
_entity_poly.type
_entity_poly.pdbx_seq_one_letter_code
_entity_poly.pdbx_strand_id
1 'polypeptide(L)'
;MTSQEFNELSKDLKTLSEIVPLNWGTFQNNDADVKINMLQLNSFKRLESEIVNFAESDKNYFRRRWFLWECSRCDAHLFALNKNVAQNLNTREETYNIEFNNNPDLRFDLKGTVIPNSFRNNVNEVFLDPTKMTHFFYDEETKGEINQTQNHLFIIHYSHIGQEREIQLRCMWDFQAEVYKKYAAKIASDSK
;
A
#
# COMPACT_ATOMS: atom_id res chain seq x y z
N MET A 1 11.67 -2.46 9.29
CA MET A 1 11.75 -3.85 8.75
C MET A 1 13.19 -4.15 8.38
N THR A 2 13.72 -5.30 8.76
CA THR A 2 15.06 -5.79 8.31
C THR A 2 14.93 -6.42 6.92
N SER A 3 16.08 -6.59 6.23
CA SER A 3 16.11 -7.28 4.92
C SER A 3 15.65 -8.75 5.02
N GLN A 4 15.90 -9.41 6.15
CA GLN A 4 15.41 -10.79 6.35
C GLN A 4 13.88 -10.81 6.49
N GLU A 5 13.32 -9.96 7.35
CA GLU A 5 11.85 -9.82 7.50
C GLU A 5 11.18 -9.49 6.18
N PHE A 6 11.76 -8.58 5.37
CA PHE A 6 11.25 -8.27 4.05
C PHE A 6 11.26 -9.49 3.12
N ASN A 7 12.35 -10.25 3.09
CA ASN A 7 12.47 -11.43 2.24
C ASN A 7 11.49 -12.54 2.61
N GLU A 8 11.18 -12.72 3.89
CA GLU A 8 10.19 -13.69 4.37
C GLU A 8 8.77 -13.21 4.02
N LEU A 9 8.44 -11.98 4.39
CA LEU A 9 7.13 -11.38 4.18
C LEU A 9 6.78 -11.26 2.69
N SER A 10 7.72 -10.85 1.85
CA SER A 10 7.53 -10.71 0.41
C SER A 10 7.16 -12.03 -0.29
N LYS A 11 7.67 -13.17 0.20
CA LYS A 11 7.28 -14.51 -0.26
C LYS A 11 5.86 -14.86 0.17
N ASP A 12 5.53 -14.59 1.44
CA ASP A 12 4.18 -14.82 1.97
C ASP A 12 3.13 -14.03 1.16
N LEU A 13 3.40 -12.74 0.92
CA LEU A 13 2.50 -11.86 0.15
C LEU A 13 2.34 -12.34 -1.30
N LYS A 14 3.44 -12.74 -1.95
CA LYS A 14 3.38 -13.29 -3.29
C LYS A 14 2.54 -14.55 -3.33
N THR A 15 2.76 -15.48 -2.41
CA THR A 15 1.98 -16.72 -2.29
C THR A 15 0.49 -16.40 -2.09
N LEU A 16 0.17 -15.49 -1.16
CA LEU A 16 -1.21 -15.08 -0.91
C LEU A 16 -1.88 -14.49 -2.16
N SER A 17 -1.18 -13.65 -2.92
CA SER A 17 -1.70 -13.03 -4.15
C SER A 17 -2.00 -14.03 -5.27
N GLU A 18 -1.38 -15.21 -5.25
CA GLU A 18 -1.53 -16.25 -6.26
C GLU A 18 -2.63 -17.27 -5.91
N ILE A 19 -2.88 -17.53 -4.62
CA ILE A 19 -3.78 -18.62 -4.16
C ILE A 19 -5.10 -18.14 -3.60
N VAL A 20 -5.22 -16.87 -3.21
CA VAL A 20 -6.45 -16.31 -2.64
C VAL A 20 -7.01 -15.26 -3.57
N PRO A 21 -8.31 -15.31 -3.90
CA PRO A 21 -8.97 -14.27 -4.66
C PRO A 21 -8.95 -12.95 -3.88
N LEU A 22 -8.00 -12.08 -4.20
CA LEU A 22 -7.90 -10.74 -3.62
C LEU A 22 -8.55 -9.73 -4.55
N ASN A 23 -9.23 -8.76 -3.97
CA ASN A 23 -9.75 -7.60 -4.68
C ASN A 23 -9.43 -6.33 -3.89
N TRP A 24 -9.47 -5.19 -4.57
CA TRP A 24 -9.40 -3.91 -3.93
C TRP A 24 -10.74 -3.64 -3.24
N GLY A 25 -10.73 -3.69 -1.90
CA GLY A 25 -11.95 -3.46 -1.12
C GLY A 25 -11.99 -2.04 -0.59
N THR A 26 -13.15 -1.44 -0.67
CA THR A 26 -13.42 -0.09 -0.15
C THR A 26 -14.05 -0.09 1.23
N PHE A 27 -14.56 -1.25 1.69
CA PHE A 27 -15.26 -1.32 2.96
C PHE A 27 -14.36 -1.86 4.08
N GLN A 28 -14.29 -1.09 5.15
CA GLN A 28 -13.78 -1.51 6.43
C GLN A 28 -14.91 -2.20 7.21
N ASN A 29 -14.59 -3.33 7.87
CA ASN A 29 -15.52 -4.02 8.74
C ASN A 29 -15.03 -3.93 10.18
N ASN A 30 -15.47 -2.88 10.89
CA ASN A 30 -15.05 -2.62 12.26
C ASN A 30 -15.42 -3.76 13.21
N ASP A 31 -16.54 -4.46 12.97
CA ASP A 31 -16.94 -5.61 13.80
C ASP A 31 -16.00 -6.81 13.63
N ALA A 32 -15.39 -6.96 12.46
CA ALA A 32 -14.35 -7.95 12.23
C ALA A 32 -13.02 -7.50 12.82
N ASP A 33 -12.63 -6.24 12.64
CA ASP A 33 -11.34 -5.70 13.07
C ASP A 33 -11.13 -5.76 14.60
N VAL A 34 -12.19 -5.71 15.40
CA VAL A 34 -12.10 -5.88 16.86
C VAL A 34 -11.87 -7.32 17.29
N LYS A 35 -12.11 -8.31 16.43
CA LYS A 35 -11.94 -9.74 16.75
C LYS A 35 -10.49 -10.19 16.65
N ILE A 36 -9.72 -9.60 15.76
CA ILE A 36 -8.31 -9.94 15.53
C ILE A 36 -7.49 -8.67 15.34
N ASN A 37 -6.43 -8.53 16.12
CA ASN A 37 -5.43 -7.48 15.86
C ASN A 37 -4.48 -7.93 14.74
N MET A 38 -4.88 -7.70 13.49
CA MET A 38 -4.12 -8.11 12.31
C MET A 38 -2.75 -7.44 12.21
N LEU A 39 -2.58 -6.26 12.78
CA LEU A 39 -1.33 -5.49 12.74
C LEU A 39 -0.20 -6.15 13.54
N GLN A 40 -0.52 -7.13 14.39
CA GLN A 40 0.44 -7.93 15.15
C GLN A 40 0.78 -9.28 14.50
N LEU A 41 0.14 -9.62 13.39
CA LEU A 41 0.37 -10.88 12.68
C LEU A 41 1.49 -10.69 11.67
N ASN A 42 2.65 -11.25 11.92
CA ASN A 42 3.88 -11.03 11.16
C ASN A 42 4.15 -12.09 10.07
N SER A 43 3.21 -13.02 9.82
CA SER A 43 3.33 -14.03 8.75
C SER A 43 1.97 -14.53 8.29
N PHE A 44 1.90 -14.97 7.03
CA PHE A 44 0.69 -15.55 6.46
C PHE A 44 0.23 -16.83 7.22
N LYS A 45 1.18 -17.67 7.63
CA LYS A 45 0.87 -18.86 8.44
C LYS A 45 0.17 -18.50 9.74
N ARG A 46 0.61 -17.45 10.42
CA ARG A 46 -0.02 -17.01 11.67
C ARG A 46 -1.40 -16.42 11.40
N LEU A 47 -1.58 -15.63 10.34
CA LEU A 47 -2.89 -15.16 9.94
C LEU A 47 -3.86 -16.34 9.74
N GLU A 48 -3.49 -17.34 8.93
CA GLU A 48 -4.36 -18.51 8.65
C GLU A 48 -4.72 -19.28 9.92
N SER A 49 -3.80 -19.40 10.89
CA SER A 49 -4.10 -20.05 12.16
C SER A 49 -5.11 -19.29 13.02
N GLU A 50 -5.04 -17.96 13.02
CA GLU A 50 -5.96 -17.11 13.80
C GLU A 50 -7.37 -17.09 13.19
N ILE A 51 -7.47 -17.12 11.85
CA ILE A 51 -8.76 -17.03 11.16
C ILE A 51 -9.43 -18.37 10.87
N VAL A 52 -8.84 -19.50 11.27
CA VAL A 52 -9.28 -20.85 10.88
C VAL A 52 -10.76 -21.12 11.18
N ASN A 53 -11.28 -20.60 12.29
CA ASN A 53 -12.65 -20.82 12.75
C ASN A 53 -13.67 -19.78 12.26
N PHE A 54 -13.26 -18.81 11.46
CA PHE A 54 -14.17 -17.80 10.93
C PHE A 54 -14.90 -18.28 9.67
N ALA A 55 -16.02 -17.63 9.35
CA ALA A 55 -16.72 -17.84 8.08
C ALA A 55 -15.81 -17.42 6.90
N GLU A 56 -16.00 -18.03 5.74
CA GLU A 56 -15.10 -17.78 4.59
C GLU A 56 -15.13 -16.33 4.12
N SER A 57 -16.26 -15.63 4.23
CA SER A 57 -16.35 -14.18 3.97
C SER A 57 -15.42 -13.37 4.87
N ASP A 58 -15.39 -13.70 6.17
CA ASP A 58 -14.54 -13.01 7.14
C ASP A 58 -13.07 -13.34 6.91
N LYS A 59 -12.74 -14.62 6.61
CA LYS A 59 -11.38 -15.02 6.24
C LYS A 59 -10.85 -14.22 5.05
N ASN A 60 -11.67 -14.07 4.01
CA ASN A 60 -11.28 -13.29 2.82
C ASN A 60 -11.12 -11.80 3.14
N TYR A 61 -11.94 -11.26 4.07
CA TYR A 61 -11.75 -9.90 4.57
C TYR A 61 -10.41 -9.76 5.29
N PHE A 62 -10.08 -10.64 6.24
CA PHE A 62 -8.83 -10.60 7.00
C PHE A 62 -7.60 -10.79 6.10
N ARG A 63 -7.64 -11.75 5.16
CA ARG A 63 -6.56 -11.97 4.18
C ARG A 63 -6.29 -10.72 3.36
N ARG A 64 -7.33 -10.06 2.86
CA ARG A 64 -7.20 -8.82 2.11
C ARG A 64 -6.64 -7.68 2.96
N ARG A 65 -7.16 -7.46 4.16
CA ARG A 65 -6.69 -6.40 5.07
C ARG A 65 -5.22 -6.58 5.42
N TRP A 66 -4.85 -7.79 5.81
CA TRP A 66 -3.46 -8.14 6.12
C TRP A 66 -2.55 -7.95 4.91
N PHE A 67 -2.95 -8.43 3.74
CA PHE A 67 -2.22 -8.29 2.50
C PHE A 67 -1.94 -6.81 2.18
N LEU A 68 -2.97 -5.96 2.19
CA LEU A 68 -2.82 -4.54 1.87
C LEU A 68 -1.93 -3.82 2.87
N TRP A 69 -2.08 -4.12 4.16
CA TRP A 69 -1.26 -3.57 5.23
C TRP A 69 0.21 -3.96 5.08
N GLU A 70 0.50 -5.23 4.91
CA GLU A 70 1.87 -5.72 4.78
C GLU A 70 2.54 -5.28 3.48
N CYS A 71 1.79 -5.14 2.39
CA CYS A 71 2.30 -4.51 1.18
C CYS A 71 2.74 -3.07 1.42
N SER A 72 1.97 -2.26 2.15
CA SER A 72 2.36 -0.88 2.47
C SER A 72 3.64 -0.82 3.32
N ARG A 73 3.83 -1.78 4.24
CA ARG A 73 5.09 -1.90 5.00
C ARG A 73 6.28 -2.26 4.10
N CYS A 74 6.08 -3.13 3.12
CA CYS A 74 7.08 -3.46 2.11
C CYS A 74 7.41 -2.25 1.23
N ASP A 75 6.41 -1.48 0.80
CA ASP A 75 6.59 -0.25 0.02
C ASP A 75 7.46 0.76 0.79
N ALA A 76 7.17 1.01 2.07
CA ALA A 76 7.95 1.89 2.92
C ALA A 76 9.41 1.41 3.09
N HIS A 77 9.61 0.09 3.24
CA HIS A 77 10.95 -0.50 3.31
C HIS A 77 11.72 -0.28 2.00
N LEU A 78 11.12 -0.54 0.84
CA LEU A 78 11.76 -0.37 -0.45
C LEU A 78 12.09 1.10 -0.74
N PHE A 79 11.24 2.05 -0.35
CA PHE A 79 11.56 3.47 -0.43
C PHE A 79 12.77 3.81 0.44
N ALA A 80 12.86 3.28 1.66
CA ALA A 80 13.95 3.55 2.61
C ALA A 80 15.30 2.94 2.21
N LEU A 81 15.37 2.11 1.18
CA LEU A 81 16.64 1.69 0.57
C LEU A 81 17.37 2.84 -0.14
N ASN A 82 16.68 3.95 -0.39
CA ASN A 82 17.26 5.13 -1.03
C ASN A 82 17.79 6.10 0.01
N LYS A 83 19.01 6.63 -0.20
CA LYS A 83 19.76 7.43 0.79
C LYS A 83 19.04 8.70 1.27
N ASN A 84 18.15 9.24 0.45
CA ASN A 84 17.40 10.45 0.74
C ASN A 84 15.99 10.16 1.29
N VAL A 85 15.69 8.91 1.66
CA VAL A 85 14.39 8.52 2.21
C VAL A 85 14.58 7.88 3.59
N ALA A 86 13.90 8.42 4.58
CA ALA A 86 13.80 7.84 5.92
C ALA A 86 12.44 7.19 6.12
N GLN A 87 12.41 5.96 6.67
CA GLN A 87 11.16 5.30 7.09
C GLN A 87 10.80 5.78 8.50
N ASN A 88 9.52 6.09 8.73
CA ASN A 88 9.01 6.29 10.08
C ASN A 88 8.99 4.94 10.81
N LEU A 89 9.78 4.84 11.88
CA LEU A 89 9.86 3.65 12.73
C LEU A 89 8.95 3.73 13.95
N ASN A 90 8.28 4.86 14.16
CA ASN A 90 7.33 5.04 15.24
C ASN A 90 5.97 4.44 14.86
N THR A 91 5.74 3.20 15.25
CA THR A 91 4.48 2.48 14.96
C THR A 91 3.23 3.07 15.65
N ARG A 92 3.40 4.06 16.53
CA ARG A 92 2.30 4.79 17.17
C ARG A 92 1.94 6.08 16.43
N GLU A 93 2.79 6.52 15.51
CA GLU A 93 2.55 7.69 14.68
C GLU A 93 2.06 7.24 13.32
N GLU A 94 0.77 7.43 13.07
CA GLU A 94 0.09 6.98 11.85
C GLU A 94 0.05 8.09 10.78
N THR A 95 0.71 9.24 11.02
CA THR A 95 0.60 10.40 10.15
C THR A 95 1.42 10.30 8.87
N TYR A 96 2.49 9.50 8.85
CA TYR A 96 3.30 9.27 7.66
C TYR A 96 4.09 7.96 7.74
N ASN A 97 4.44 7.40 6.60
CA ASN A 97 5.28 6.19 6.48
C ASN A 97 6.73 6.53 6.12
N ILE A 98 6.94 7.56 5.30
CA ILE A 98 8.27 7.95 4.80
C ILE A 98 8.45 9.47 4.81
N GLU A 99 9.73 9.89 4.88
CA GLU A 99 10.16 11.28 4.79
C GLU A 99 11.29 11.39 3.77
N PHE A 100 11.22 12.35 2.84
CA PHE A 100 12.29 12.62 1.89
C PHE A 100 13.20 13.76 2.36
N ASN A 101 14.50 13.64 2.06
CA ASN A 101 15.53 14.68 2.24
C ASN A 101 15.65 15.22 3.69
N ASN A 102 15.22 14.47 4.71
CA ASN A 102 15.07 14.92 6.10
C ASN A 102 14.26 16.23 6.21
N ASN A 103 13.22 16.35 5.38
CA ASN A 103 12.36 17.53 5.34
C ASN A 103 10.95 17.16 5.83
N PRO A 104 10.46 17.73 6.95
CA PRO A 104 9.13 17.45 7.49
C PRO A 104 7.98 17.80 6.52
N ASP A 105 8.18 18.73 5.59
CA ASP A 105 7.17 19.07 4.58
C ASP A 105 7.07 18.00 3.48
N LEU A 106 8.02 17.07 3.43
CA LEU A 106 8.06 15.94 2.50
C LEU A 106 7.81 14.61 3.20
N ARG A 107 6.94 14.61 4.19
CA ARG A 107 6.41 13.42 4.85
C ARG A 107 5.16 12.93 4.13
N PHE A 108 5.09 11.64 3.88
CA PHE A 108 3.97 11.04 3.15
C PHE A 108 3.49 9.75 3.81
N ASP A 109 2.16 9.62 3.88
CA ASP A 109 1.50 8.34 4.08
C ASP A 109 1.36 7.63 2.73
N LEU A 110 1.79 6.37 2.66
CA LEU A 110 1.79 5.59 1.42
C LEU A 110 0.44 4.92 1.20
N LYS A 111 -0.19 5.24 0.09
CA LYS A 111 -1.49 4.69 -0.31
C LYS A 111 -1.37 3.89 -1.59
N GLY A 112 -1.23 2.56 -1.46
CA GLY A 112 -1.29 1.69 -2.63
C GLY A 112 -2.73 1.56 -3.12
N THR A 113 -2.96 1.83 -4.40
CA THR A 113 -4.30 1.82 -5.00
C THR A 113 -4.27 1.39 -6.47
N VAL A 114 -5.42 1.41 -7.11
CA VAL A 114 -5.63 1.16 -8.54
C VAL A 114 -6.30 2.35 -9.19
N ILE A 115 -6.26 2.41 -10.52
CA ILE A 115 -7.00 3.45 -11.25
C ILE A 115 -8.51 3.22 -11.04
N PRO A 116 -9.24 4.22 -10.56
CA PRO A 116 -10.70 4.15 -10.43
C PRO A 116 -11.37 3.90 -11.79
N ASN A 117 -12.50 3.21 -11.78
CA ASN A 117 -13.20 2.84 -13.00
C ASN A 117 -13.55 4.04 -13.90
N SER A 118 -13.86 5.19 -13.29
CA SER A 118 -14.16 6.44 -14.01
C SER A 118 -12.99 6.96 -14.87
N PHE A 119 -11.75 6.60 -14.55
CA PHE A 119 -10.55 7.04 -15.26
C PHE A 119 -9.97 5.99 -16.21
N ARG A 120 -10.48 4.74 -16.19
CA ARG A 120 -9.88 3.64 -16.97
C ARG A 120 -9.97 3.83 -18.48
N ASN A 121 -10.99 4.52 -18.96
CA ASN A 121 -11.14 4.79 -20.40
C ASN A 121 -10.16 5.84 -20.92
N ASN A 122 -9.58 6.68 -20.04
CA ASN A 122 -8.70 7.79 -20.38
C ASN A 122 -7.34 7.70 -19.65
N VAL A 123 -6.83 6.50 -19.48
CA VAL A 123 -5.63 6.22 -18.70
C VAL A 123 -4.41 7.03 -19.14
N ASN A 124 -4.22 7.22 -20.46
CA ASN A 124 -3.11 8.01 -20.97
C ASN A 124 -3.19 9.49 -20.55
N GLU A 125 -4.39 10.07 -20.51
CA GLU A 125 -4.59 11.45 -20.03
C GLU A 125 -4.28 11.56 -18.55
N VAL A 126 -4.70 10.55 -17.78
CA VAL A 126 -4.45 10.50 -16.32
C VAL A 126 -2.95 10.41 -16.01
N PHE A 127 -2.17 9.69 -16.82
CA PHE A 127 -0.72 9.62 -16.64
C PHE A 127 0.01 10.89 -17.05
N LEU A 128 -0.55 11.66 -17.97
CA LEU A 128 0.00 12.97 -18.36
C LEU A 128 -0.34 14.07 -17.35
N ASP A 129 -1.55 14.03 -16.77
CA ASP A 129 -2.00 14.93 -15.70
C ASP A 129 -2.74 14.15 -14.60
N PRO A 130 -2.04 13.72 -13.55
CA PRO A 130 -2.63 12.96 -12.45
C PRO A 130 -3.49 13.81 -11.50
N THR A 131 -3.57 15.14 -11.68
CA THR A 131 -4.19 16.07 -10.72
C THR A 131 -5.64 15.69 -10.42
N LYS A 132 -6.44 15.42 -11.46
CA LYS A 132 -7.87 15.05 -11.29
C LYS A 132 -8.04 13.75 -10.51
N MET A 133 -7.18 12.77 -10.76
CA MET A 133 -7.22 11.49 -10.04
C MET A 133 -6.76 11.66 -8.59
N THR A 134 -5.76 12.49 -8.34
CA THR A 134 -5.32 12.83 -6.99
C THR A 134 -6.44 13.49 -6.19
N HIS A 135 -7.13 14.49 -6.76
CA HIS A 135 -8.31 15.09 -6.14
C HIS A 135 -9.41 14.07 -5.85
N PHE A 136 -9.69 13.18 -6.80
CA PHE A 136 -10.67 12.11 -6.60
C PHE A 136 -10.32 11.23 -5.39
N PHE A 137 -9.06 10.84 -5.21
CA PHE A 137 -8.66 10.04 -4.06
C PHE A 137 -8.83 10.78 -2.75
N TYR A 138 -8.45 12.05 -2.67
CA TYR A 138 -8.69 12.86 -1.47
C TYR A 138 -10.19 13.03 -1.18
N ASP A 139 -11.01 13.24 -2.20
CA ASP A 139 -12.47 13.36 -2.04
C ASP A 139 -13.11 12.06 -1.57
N GLU A 140 -12.65 10.90 -2.03
CA GLU A 140 -13.15 9.60 -1.58
C GLU A 140 -12.72 9.27 -0.14
N GLU A 141 -11.51 9.61 0.25
CA GLU A 141 -11.04 9.44 1.64
C GLU A 141 -11.80 10.32 2.63
N THR A 142 -12.15 11.54 2.25
CA THR A 142 -12.91 12.48 3.12
C THR A 142 -14.33 12.03 3.42
N LYS A 143 -14.90 11.13 2.62
CA LYS A 143 -16.20 10.52 2.91
C LYS A 143 -16.18 9.55 4.08
N GLY A 144 -15.00 9.11 4.51
CA GLY A 144 -14.81 8.12 5.57
C GLY A 144 -14.12 8.63 6.84
N GLU A 145 -13.14 9.54 6.75
CA GLU A 145 -12.34 9.99 7.88
C GLU A 145 -11.84 11.44 7.72
N ILE A 146 -11.85 12.20 8.82
CA ILE A 146 -11.64 13.66 8.87
C ILE A 146 -10.14 14.06 8.89
N ASN A 147 -9.20 13.24 8.50
CA ASN A 147 -7.78 13.59 8.53
C ASN A 147 -7.26 14.16 7.19
N GLN A 148 -7.77 15.33 6.81
CA GLN A 148 -7.35 16.06 5.60
C GLN A 148 -5.94 16.70 5.67
N THR A 149 -5.20 16.50 6.75
CA THR A 149 -3.92 17.20 6.99
C THR A 149 -2.68 16.39 6.61
N GLN A 150 -2.86 15.17 6.13
CA GLN A 150 -1.76 14.29 5.76
C GLN A 150 -1.45 14.37 4.27
N ASN A 151 -0.18 14.48 3.93
CA ASN A 151 0.26 14.30 2.56
C ASN A 151 0.23 12.82 2.20
N HIS A 152 -0.46 12.46 1.12
CA HIS A 152 -0.50 11.10 0.62
C HIS A 152 0.37 10.95 -0.62
N LEU A 153 1.13 9.84 -0.67
CA LEU A 153 1.81 9.40 -1.88
C LEU A 153 1.05 8.19 -2.43
N PHE A 154 0.26 8.42 -3.48
CA PHE A 154 -0.52 7.36 -4.13
C PHE A 154 0.35 6.52 -5.04
N ILE A 155 0.45 5.23 -4.76
CA ILE A 155 1.14 4.22 -5.55
C ILE A 155 0.09 3.50 -6.40
N ILE A 156 0.03 3.85 -7.69
CA ILE A 156 -0.99 3.34 -8.60
C ILE A 156 -0.51 2.04 -9.27
N HIS A 157 -1.26 0.97 -9.05
CA HIS A 157 -1.05 -0.30 -9.73
C HIS A 157 -2.06 -0.41 -10.88
N TYR A 158 -1.57 -0.44 -12.10
CA TYR A 158 -2.41 -0.50 -13.29
C TYR A 158 -2.02 -1.64 -14.22
N SER A 159 -3.04 -2.35 -14.71
CA SER A 159 -2.91 -3.34 -15.77
C SER A 159 -4.10 -3.25 -16.72
N HIS A 160 -3.81 -3.27 -18.02
CA HIS A 160 -4.83 -3.38 -19.05
C HIS A 160 -5.51 -4.76 -19.09
N ILE A 161 -4.96 -5.75 -18.38
CA ILE A 161 -5.50 -7.12 -18.31
C ILE A 161 -6.64 -7.19 -17.27
N GLY A 162 -6.56 -6.41 -16.18
CA GLY A 162 -7.60 -6.36 -15.15
C GLY A 162 -7.08 -6.29 -13.72
N GLN A 163 -8.03 -6.23 -12.78
CA GLN A 163 -7.74 -5.99 -11.37
C GLN A 163 -6.95 -7.11 -10.69
N GLU A 164 -7.12 -8.36 -11.07
CA GLU A 164 -6.34 -9.47 -10.52
C GLU A 164 -4.85 -9.27 -10.81
N ARG A 165 -4.53 -8.81 -12.02
CA ARG A 165 -3.15 -8.50 -12.38
C ARG A 165 -2.60 -7.31 -11.60
N GLU A 166 -3.42 -6.31 -11.29
CA GLU A 166 -3.05 -5.16 -10.48
C GLU A 166 -2.70 -5.56 -9.05
N ILE A 167 -3.42 -6.51 -8.46
CA ILE A 167 -3.06 -7.10 -7.15
C ILE A 167 -1.69 -7.78 -7.21
N GLN A 168 -1.43 -8.57 -8.27
CA GLN A 168 -0.14 -9.25 -8.45
C GLN A 168 1.02 -8.26 -8.65
N LEU A 169 0.79 -7.12 -9.30
CA LEU A 169 1.79 -6.07 -9.47
C LEU A 169 2.32 -5.55 -8.12
N ARG A 170 1.50 -5.56 -7.06
CA ARG A 170 1.95 -5.19 -5.70
C ARG A 170 3.04 -6.10 -5.13
N CYS A 171 3.22 -7.29 -5.69
CA CYS A 171 4.25 -8.24 -5.27
C CYS A 171 5.41 -8.34 -6.26
N MET A 172 5.51 -7.42 -7.22
CA MET A 172 6.65 -7.33 -8.15
C MET A 172 7.76 -6.45 -7.54
N TRP A 173 8.34 -6.91 -6.45
CA TRP A 173 9.23 -6.14 -5.57
C TRP A 173 10.44 -5.54 -6.26
N ASP A 174 11.09 -6.27 -7.16
CA ASP A 174 12.25 -5.77 -7.91
C ASP A 174 11.84 -4.60 -8.82
N PHE A 175 10.69 -4.74 -9.49
CA PHE A 175 10.16 -3.67 -10.35
C PHE A 175 9.79 -2.44 -9.52
N GLN A 176 9.11 -2.62 -8.38
CA GLN A 176 8.75 -1.53 -7.48
C GLN A 176 10.00 -0.83 -6.93
N ALA A 177 11.02 -1.58 -6.51
CA ALA A 177 12.27 -1.00 -6.02
C ALA A 177 12.91 -0.06 -7.06
N GLU A 178 12.92 -0.47 -8.34
CA GLU A 178 13.45 0.38 -9.42
C GLU A 178 12.59 1.64 -9.67
N VAL A 179 11.26 1.52 -9.58
CA VAL A 179 10.36 2.68 -9.69
C VAL A 179 10.59 3.66 -8.54
N TYR A 180 10.63 3.16 -7.30
CA TYR A 180 10.84 3.98 -6.11
C TYR A 180 12.22 4.65 -6.09
N LYS A 181 13.24 3.97 -6.56
CA LYS A 181 14.58 4.54 -6.73
C LYS A 181 14.58 5.72 -7.71
N LYS A 182 13.91 5.60 -8.86
CA LYS A 182 13.77 6.68 -9.83
C LYS A 182 12.99 7.87 -9.25
N TYR A 183 11.91 7.59 -8.53
CA TYR A 183 11.10 8.63 -7.89
C TYR A 183 11.89 9.36 -6.80
N ALA A 184 12.56 8.63 -5.91
CA ALA A 184 13.40 9.23 -4.86
C ALA A 184 14.52 10.10 -5.44
N ALA A 185 15.16 9.66 -6.54
CA ALA A 185 16.18 10.45 -7.24
C ALA A 185 15.62 11.75 -7.82
N LYS A 186 14.40 11.73 -8.36
CA LYS A 186 13.71 12.92 -8.87
C LYS A 186 13.47 13.92 -7.73
N ILE A 187 12.90 13.49 -6.60
CA ILE A 187 12.68 14.37 -5.43
C ILE A 187 13.99 14.97 -4.93
N ALA A 188 15.09 14.21 -4.94
CA ALA A 188 16.41 14.72 -4.54
C ALA A 188 16.95 15.82 -5.51
N SER A 189 16.58 15.77 -6.80
CA SER A 189 16.98 16.78 -7.78
C SER A 189 16.15 18.06 -7.70
N ASP A 190 14.85 17.93 -7.43
CA ASP A 190 13.91 19.05 -7.43
C ASP A 190 14.03 19.91 -6.14
N SER A 191 14.75 19.41 -5.14
CA SER A 191 14.98 20.08 -3.84
C SER A 191 16.30 20.86 -3.79
N LYS A 192 17.02 20.99 -4.91
CA LYS A 192 18.26 21.77 -5.05
C LYS A 192 17.98 23.11 -5.72
#